data_148dae4ae4a006ec7ec37bf35477b794
#
_entry.id   148dae4ae4a006ec7ec37bf35477b794
#
_cell.length_a   1.000
_cell.length_b   1.000
_cell.length_c   1.000
_cell.angle_alpha   90.00
_cell.angle_beta   90.00
_cell.angle_gamma   90.00
#
_symmetry.space_group_name_H-M   'P 1'
#
loop_
_entity.id
_entity.type
_entity.pdbx_description
1 polymer ?
#
loop_
_entity_poly.entity_id
_entity_poly.type
_entity_poly.pdbx_seq_one_letter_code
_entity_poly.pdbx_strand_id
1 'polypeptide(L)' 'MKPGDLVRHKRNKTLHLVTEVREIKGRVAFFHLEGFSPQEVFYSDDVKVINEAR' A
#
# COMPACT_ATOMS: atom_id res chain seq x y z
N MET A 1 -2.28 8.19 0.90
CA MET A 1 -1.27 7.15 0.63
C MET A 1 -0.53 7.45 -0.64
N LYS A 2 0.77 7.23 -0.65
CA LYS A 2 1.61 7.52 -1.81
C LYS A 2 2.81 6.56 -1.83
N PRO A 3 3.47 6.40 -2.97
CA PRO A 3 4.67 5.56 -3.06
C PRO A 3 5.72 5.98 -2.03
N GLY A 4 6.35 5.00 -1.40
CA GLY A 4 7.34 5.23 -0.36
C GLY A 4 6.78 5.17 1.05
N ASP A 5 5.47 5.19 1.22
CA ASP A 5 4.86 5.03 2.53
C ASP A 5 5.15 3.64 3.09
N LEU A 6 5.40 3.57 4.40
CA LEU A 6 5.59 2.29 5.08
C LEU A 6 4.25 1.86 5.68
N VAL A 7 3.82 0.67 5.34
CA VAL A 7 2.53 0.13 5.80
C VAL A 7 2.73 -1.25 6.42
N ARG A 8 1.81 -1.62 7.31
CA ARG A 8 1.74 -2.96 7.88
C ARG A 8 0.58 -3.70 7.24
N HIS A 9 0.85 -4.87 6.69
CA HIS A 9 -0.21 -5.74 6.18
C HIS A 9 -0.94 -6.37 7.37
N LYS A 10 -2.24 -6.13 7.47
CA LYS A 10 -3.01 -6.54 8.65
C LYS A 10 -3.04 -8.05 8.85
N ARG A 11 -3.19 -8.81 7.77
CA ARG A 11 -3.26 -10.27 7.86
C ARG A 11 -1.93 -10.88 8.26
N ASN A 12 -0.85 -10.50 7.58
CA ASN A 12 0.47 -11.09 7.78
C ASN A 12 1.27 -10.38 8.87
N LYS A 13 0.86 -9.20 9.26
CA LYS A 13 1.55 -8.36 10.26
C LYS A 13 2.97 -8.03 9.85
N THR A 14 3.22 -7.97 8.53
CA THR A 14 4.52 -7.65 7.98
C THR A 14 4.55 -6.22 7.46
N LEU A 15 5.74 -5.62 7.44
CA LEU A 15 5.92 -4.25 6.97
C LEU A 15 6.35 -4.25 5.52
N HIS A 16 5.79 -3.34 4.74
CA HIS A 16 6.08 -3.22 3.32
C HIS A 16 6.07 -1.77 2.91
N LEU A 17 6.84 -1.45 1.88
CA LEU A 17 6.81 -0.13 1.26
C LEU A 17 5.79 -0.14 0.12
N VAL A 18 5.04 0.94 0.01
CA VAL A 18 4.12 1.13 -1.10
C VAL A 18 4.95 1.48 -2.34
N THR A 19 4.78 0.74 -3.42
CA THR A 19 5.53 0.94 -4.66
C THR A 19 4.75 1.73 -5.69
N GLU A 20 3.45 1.50 -5.79
CA GLU A 20 2.57 2.21 -6.71
C GLU A 20 1.22 2.42 -6.08
N VAL A 21 0.59 3.55 -6.39
CA VAL A 21 -0.77 3.86 -5.95
C VAL A 21 -1.60 4.21 -7.18
N ARG A 22 -2.76 3.60 -7.30
CA ARG A 22 -3.72 3.94 -8.35
C ARG A 22 -4.85 4.73 -7.74
N GLU A 23 -5.03 5.95 -8.22
CA GLU A 23 -6.13 6.79 -7.80
C GLU A 23 -7.16 6.90 -8.91
N ILE A 24 -8.43 6.89 -8.52
CA ILE A 24 -9.54 7.08 -9.44
C ILE A 24 -10.46 8.12 -8.81
N LYS A 25 -10.69 9.21 -9.52
CA LYS A 25 -11.55 10.31 -9.04
C LYS A 25 -11.13 10.85 -7.67
N GLY A 26 -9.81 10.98 -7.47
CA GLY A 26 -9.28 11.52 -6.23
C GLY A 26 -9.25 10.55 -5.06
N ARG A 27 -9.57 9.29 -5.30
CA ARG A 27 -9.56 8.27 -4.26
C ARG A 27 -8.60 7.15 -4.61
N VAL A 28 -7.98 6.57 -3.59
CA VAL A 28 -7.11 5.40 -3.77
C VAL A 28 -7.98 4.20 -4.11
N ALA A 29 -7.84 3.70 -5.33
CA ALA A 29 -8.56 2.51 -5.77
C ALA A 29 -7.84 1.24 -5.32
N PHE A 30 -6.54 1.18 -5.53
CA PHE A 30 -5.70 0.07 -5.07
C PHE A 30 -4.24 0.51 -5.12
N PHE A 31 -3.37 -0.31 -4.56
CA PHE A 31 -1.93 -0.03 -4.57
C PHE A 31 -1.15 -1.33 -4.56
N HIS A 32 0.14 -1.22 -4.81
CA HIS A 32 1.07 -2.34 -4.81
C HIS A 32 2.08 -2.18 -3.69
N LEU A 33 2.56 -3.30 -3.17
CA LEU A 33 3.54 -3.32 -2.09
C LEU A 33 4.79 -4.06 -2.53
N GLU A 34 5.95 -3.58 -2.05
CA GLU A 34 7.21 -4.28 -2.23
C GLU A 34 7.15 -5.63 -1.53
N GLY A 35 7.72 -6.66 -2.14
CA GLY A 35 7.74 -8.00 -1.59
C GLY A 35 6.62 -8.90 -2.07
N PHE A 36 5.69 -8.35 -2.84
CA PHE A 36 4.59 -9.11 -3.46
C PHE A 36 4.70 -9.06 -4.97
N SER A 37 3.99 -9.99 -5.62
CA SER A 37 3.91 -10.02 -7.07
C SER A 37 3.33 -8.69 -7.60
N PRO A 38 3.83 -8.17 -8.74
CA PRO A 38 3.24 -6.96 -9.33
C PRO A 38 1.78 -7.13 -9.75
N GLN A 39 1.29 -8.36 -9.82
CA GLN A 39 -0.11 -8.62 -10.15
C GLN A 39 -1.02 -8.57 -8.92
N GLU A 40 -0.46 -8.60 -7.73
CA GLU A 40 -1.24 -8.48 -6.51
C GLU A 40 -1.57 -7.04 -6.23
N VAL A 41 -2.82 -6.80 -5.88
CA VAL A 41 -3.29 -5.47 -5.52
C VAL A 41 -3.78 -5.47 -4.08
N PHE A 42 -3.68 -4.32 -3.44
CA PHE A 42 -4.09 -4.14 -2.05
C PHE A 42 -5.03 -2.94 -1.95
N TYR A 43 -5.88 -2.98 -0.95
CA TYR A 43 -6.85 -1.92 -0.71
C TYR A 43 -6.58 -1.28 0.64
N SER A 44 -7.11 -0.09 0.85
CA SER A 44 -6.86 0.69 2.07
C SER A 44 -7.14 -0.11 3.35
N ASP A 45 -8.15 -0.97 3.30
CA ASP A 45 -8.53 -1.76 4.47
C ASP A 45 -7.58 -2.92 4.78
N ASP A 46 -6.70 -3.25 3.83
CA ASP A 46 -5.76 -4.37 3.99
C ASP A 46 -4.53 -4.01 4.80
N VAL A 47 -4.27 -2.72 4.97
CA VAL A 47 -3.03 -2.24 5.58
C VAL A 47 -3.29 -1.10 6.53
N LYS A 48 -2.31 -0.88 7.41
CA LYS A 48 -2.26 0.30 8.28
C LYS A 48 -1.01 1.08 7.94
N VAL A 49 -1.16 2.37 7.69
CA VAL A 49 0.00 3.24 7.42
C VAL A 49 0.77 3.45 8.72
N ILE A 50 2.06 3.09 8.70
CA ILE A 50 2.94 3.23 9.84
C ILE A 50 3.73 4.52 9.75
N ASN A 51 4.25 4.83 8.57
CA ASN A 51 5.02 6.05 8.34
C ASN A 51 4.78 6.54 6.92
N GLU A 52 4.38 7.80 6.82
CA GLU A 52 4.12 8.40 5.51
C GLU A 52 5.41 8.98 4.94
N ALA A 53 5.63 8.75 3.64
CA ALA A 53 6.75 9.37 2.92
C ALA A 53 6.53 10.87 2.85
N ARG A 54 7.62 11.64 2.95
CA ARG A 54 7.60 13.09 2.88
C ARG A 54 8.02 13.60 1.52
#